data_09876a5864f744c185e39d13643e15ef
#
_entry.id   09876a5864f744c185e39d13643e15ef
#
_cell.length_a   1.000
_cell.length_b   1.000
_cell.length_c   1.000
_cell.angle_alpha   90.00
_cell.angle_beta   90.00
_cell.angle_gamma   90.00
#
_symmetry.space_group_name_H-M   'P 1'
#
loop_
_entity.id
_entity.type
_entity.pdbx_description
1 polymer ?
#
loop_
_entity_poly.entity_id
_entity_poly.type
_entity_poly.pdbx_seq_one_letter_code
_entity_poly.pdbx_strand_id
1 'polypeptide(L)' 'MLKIVYPICCGVDVHKRFIVATIATTNDENITSYLTKRFDTYTEDLVVFKDWLLQHNCKDVCMESTGKYYIPVYNILE' A
#
# COMPACT_ATOMS: atom_id res chain seq x y z
N MET A 1 -12.82 12.35 -23.00
CA MET A 1 -13.15 12.07 -21.61
C MET A 1 -11.88 11.95 -20.79
N LEU A 2 -11.77 12.78 -19.78
CA LEU A 2 -10.64 12.69 -18.88
C LEU A 2 -10.83 11.50 -17.94
N LYS A 3 -9.99 10.53 -18.09
CA LYS A 3 -9.98 9.38 -17.20
C LYS A 3 -8.68 9.42 -16.39
N ILE A 4 -8.80 9.70 -15.10
CA ILE A 4 -7.66 9.65 -14.21
C ILE A 4 -7.44 8.18 -13.85
N VAL A 5 -6.36 7.61 -14.37
CA VAL A 5 -5.96 6.25 -14.07
C VAL A 5 -4.64 6.31 -13.31
N TYR A 6 -4.63 5.83 -12.08
CA TYR A 6 -3.39 5.62 -11.36
C TYR A 6 -2.83 4.27 -11.80
N PRO A 7 -1.72 4.26 -12.57
CA PRO A 7 -1.17 3.00 -13.10
C PRO A 7 -0.67 2.06 -12.00
N ILE A 8 -0.28 2.63 -10.87
CA ILE A 8 0.17 1.86 -9.71
C ILE A 8 -0.43 2.48 -8.45
N CYS A 9 -1.16 1.69 -7.69
CA CYS A 9 -1.70 2.13 -6.41
C CYS A 9 -1.67 0.98 -5.40
N CYS A 10 -1.65 1.31 -4.12
CA CYS A 10 -1.63 0.34 -3.04
C CYS A 10 -2.81 0.56 -2.12
N GLY A 11 -3.60 -0.49 -1.90
CA GLY A 11 -4.61 -0.54 -0.85
C GLY A 11 -4.03 -1.23 0.37
N VAL A 12 -4.15 -0.62 1.52
CA VAL A 12 -3.64 -1.17 2.77
C VAL A 12 -4.79 -1.36 3.75
N ASP A 13 -4.97 -2.59 4.19
CA ASP A 13 -5.90 -2.93 5.24
C ASP A 13 -5.11 -3.04 6.55
N VAL A 14 -5.34 -2.08 7.47
CA VAL A 14 -4.56 -1.97 8.70
C VAL A 14 -5.30 -2.65 9.85
N HIS A 15 -4.65 -3.62 10.45
CA HIS A 15 -5.12 -4.32 11.63
C HIS A 15 -4.26 -3.96 12.84
N LYS A 16 -4.65 -4.40 14.02
CA LYS A 16 -3.94 -4.04 15.25
C LYS A 16 -2.47 -4.46 15.26
N ARG A 17 -2.17 -5.64 14.71
CA ARG A 17 -0.82 -6.25 14.78
C ARG A 17 -0.16 -6.47 13.43
N PHE A 18 -0.89 -6.25 12.35
CA PHE A 18 -0.36 -6.46 11.01
C PHE A 18 -1.11 -5.60 10.00
N ILE A 19 -0.52 -5.48 8.83
CA ILE A 19 -1.17 -4.86 7.68
C ILE A 19 -1.15 -5.85 6.52
N VAL A 20 -2.15 -5.73 5.65
CA VAL A 20 -2.18 -6.44 4.38
C VAL A 20 -2.18 -5.40 3.28
N ALA A 21 -1.15 -5.39 2.48
CA ALA A 21 -0.98 -4.41 1.40
C ALA A 21 -1.12 -5.09 0.05
N THR A 22 -1.92 -4.49 -0.83
CA THR A 22 -2.10 -4.97 -2.20
C THR A 22 -1.74 -3.86 -3.17
N ILE A 23 -0.71 -4.09 -3.98
CA ILE A 23 -0.35 -3.18 -5.07
C ILE A 23 -1.10 -3.63 -6.32
N ALA A 24 -1.89 -2.71 -6.87
CA ALA A 24 -2.57 -2.90 -8.15
C ALA A 24 -1.79 -2.15 -9.22
N THR A 25 -1.36 -2.85 -10.26
CA THR A 25 -0.63 -2.27 -11.38
C THR A 25 -1.45 -2.48 -12.66
N THR A 26 -1.76 -1.40 -13.35
CA THR A 26 -2.49 -1.44 -14.62
C THR A 26 -1.54 -1.07 -15.75
N ASN A 27 -1.45 -1.92 -16.76
CA ASN A 27 -0.61 -1.66 -17.93
C ASN A 27 -1.38 -0.90 -19.02
N ASP A 28 -0.68 -0.61 -20.15
CA ASP A 28 -1.27 0.14 -21.27
C ASP A 28 -2.43 -0.59 -21.93
N GLU A 29 -2.54 -1.89 -21.74
CA GLU A 29 -3.64 -2.71 -22.27
C GLU A 29 -4.83 -2.78 -21.31
N ASN A 30 -4.83 -2.00 -20.23
CA ASN A 30 -5.84 -2.01 -19.16
C ASN A 30 -5.92 -3.35 -18.41
N ILE A 31 -4.85 -4.12 -18.42
CA ILE A 31 -4.77 -5.34 -17.61
C ILE A 31 -4.22 -4.99 -16.24
N THR A 32 -4.98 -5.31 -15.20
CA THR A 32 -4.58 -5.02 -13.82
C THR A 32 -4.03 -6.30 -13.17
N SER A 33 -2.84 -6.17 -12.60
CA SER A 33 -2.21 -7.22 -11.81
C SER A 33 -2.16 -6.80 -10.34
N TYR A 34 -2.31 -7.76 -9.45
CA TYR A 34 -2.32 -7.53 -8.01
C TYR A 34 -1.16 -8.27 -7.34
N LEU A 35 -0.48 -7.57 -6.43
CA LEU A 35 0.57 -8.15 -5.60
C LEU A 35 0.24 -7.87 -4.15
N THR A 36 -0.03 -8.92 -3.39
CA THR A 36 -0.44 -8.80 -1.98
C THR A 36 0.68 -9.31 -1.07
N LYS A 37 0.95 -8.56 -0.01
CA LYS A 37 1.93 -8.94 0.99
C LYS A 37 1.48 -8.48 2.37
N ARG A 38 1.77 -9.32 3.38
CA ARG A 38 1.50 -9.01 4.78
C ARG A 38 2.76 -8.52 5.46
N PHE A 39 2.60 -7.50 6.31
CA PHE A 39 3.67 -6.96 7.16
C PHE A 39 3.15 -6.83 8.58
N ASP A 40 4.00 -7.11 9.55
CA ASP A 40 3.68 -6.84 10.95
C ASP A 40 3.83 -5.33 11.25
N THR A 41 3.18 -4.86 12.32
CA THR A 41 3.19 -3.43 12.64
C THR A 41 4.40 -2.98 13.47
N TYR A 42 5.44 -3.77 13.54
CA TYR A 42 6.71 -3.34 14.12
C TYR A 42 7.40 -2.32 13.21
N THR A 43 8.10 -1.37 13.80
CA THR A 43 8.77 -0.31 13.03
C THR A 43 9.68 -0.86 11.93
N GLU A 44 10.43 -1.90 12.23
CA GLU A 44 11.34 -2.54 11.26
C GLU A 44 10.57 -3.09 10.06
N ASP A 45 9.44 -3.74 10.31
CA ASP A 45 8.61 -4.31 9.25
C ASP A 45 7.92 -3.23 8.43
N LEU A 46 7.53 -2.12 9.06
CA LEU A 46 6.93 -0.99 8.36
C LEU A 46 7.94 -0.27 7.47
N VAL A 47 9.20 -0.23 7.86
CA VAL A 47 10.28 0.28 7.00
C VAL A 47 10.46 -0.63 5.79
N VAL A 48 10.42 -1.93 5.97
CA VAL A 48 10.46 -2.91 4.86
C VAL A 48 9.26 -2.71 3.94
N PHE A 49 8.08 -2.45 4.48
CA PHE A 49 6.88 -2.14 3.71
C PHE A 49 7.09 -0.89 2.85
N LYS A 50 7.64 0.17 3.43
CA LYS A 50 7.93 1.40 2.69
C LYS A 50 8.91 1.15 1.54
N ASP A 51 9.99 0.41 1.80
CA ASP A 51 10.96 0.04 0.78
C ASP A 51 10.32 -0.80 -0.33
N TRP A 52 9.44 -1.73 0.03
CA TRP A 52 8.70 -2.54 -0.92
C TRP A 52 7.85 -1.68 -1.86
N LEU A 53 7.17 -0.65 -1.31
CA LEU A 53 6.42 0.30 -2.13
C LEU A 53 7.34 1.07 -3.09
N LEU A 54 8.49 1.51 -2.62
CA LEU A 54 9.46 2.24 -3.44
C LEU A 54 10.03 1.36 -4.55
N GLN A 55 10.29 0.09 -4.28
CA GLN A 55 10.76 -0.87 -5.29
C GLN A 55 9.76 -1.06 -6.42
N HIS A 56 8.48 -0.92 -6.15
CA HIS A 56 7.42 -1.04 -7.14
C HIS A 56 6.97 0.31 -7.70
N ASN A 57 7.67 1.39 -7.39
CA ASN A 57 7.32 2.75 -7.78
C ASN A 57 5.90 3.15 -7.37
N CYS A 58 5.43 2.62 -6.25
CA CYS A 58 4.10 2.89 -5.76
C CYS A 58 4.11 4.12 -4.85
N LYS A 59 3.51 5.20 -5.32
CA LYS A 59 3.45 6.48 -4.59
C LYS A 59 2.06 6.77 -4.02
N ASP A 60 1.04 6.08 -4.51
CA ASP A 60 -0.34 6.29 -4.11
C ASP A 60 -0.77 5.15 -3.20
N VAL A 61 -1.07 5.48 -1.95
CA VAL A 61 -1.45 4.52 -0.93
C VAL A 61 -2.76 4.94 -0.29
N CYS A 62 -3.71 4.02 -0.27
CA CYS A 62 -4.99 4.18 0.40
C CYS A 62 -5.02 3.25 1.62
N MET A 63 -5.35 3.78 2.79
CA MET A 63 -5.41 2.97 4.00
C MET A 63 -6.83 2.91 4.55
N GLU A 64 -7.24 1.70 4.96
CA GLU A 64 -8.45 1.48 5.71
C GLU A 64 -8.10 0.83 7.04
N SER A 65 -8.69 1.33 8.12
CA SER A 65 -8.42 0.83 9.45
C SER A 65 -9.64 0.95 10.35
N THR A 66 -9.79 -0.02 11.25
CA THR A 66 -10.73 0.11 12.36
C THR A 66 -10.01 0.83 13.51
N GLY A 67 -10.49 2.02 13.88
CA GLY A 67 -9.87 2.82 14.92
C GLY A 67 -8.61 3.56 14.43
N LYS A 68 -7.62 3.70 15.31
CA LYS A 68 -6.42 4.51 15.06
C LYS A 68 -5.18 3.69 14.74
N TYR A 69 -5.33 2.43 14.33
CA TYR A 69 -4.19 1.55 14.05
C TYR A 69 -3.39 1.98 12.83
N TYR A 70 -3.95 2.85 11.97
CA TYR A 70 -3.24 3.38 10.80
C TYR A 70 -2.13 4.37 11.16
N ILE A 71 -2.15 4.99 12.34
CA ILE A 71 -1.26 6.10 12.69
C ILE A 71 0.23 5.72 12.59
N PRO A 72 0.70 4.59 13.15
CA PRO A 72 2.11 4.20 13.00
C PRO A 72 2.51 3.97 11.55
N VAL A 73 1.63 3.37 10.76
CA VAL A 73 1.88 3.11 9.33
C VAL A 73 1.99 4.42 8.57
N TYR A 74 1.06 5.34 8.80
CA TYR A 74 1.04 6.65 8.16
C TYR A 74 2.32 7.43 8.47
N ASN A 75 2.76 7.43 9.72
CA ASN A 75 3.96 8.15 10.14
C ASN A 75 5.22 7.62 9.45
N ILE A 76 5.30 6.32 9.20
CA ILE A 76 6.44 5.72 8.50
C ILE A 76 6.42 6.10 7.01
N LEU A 77 5.24 6.18 6.38
CA LEU A 77 5.12 6.47 4.95
C LEU A 77 5.31 7.95 4.62
N GLU A 78 5.12 8.82 5.59
CA GLU A 78 5.41 10.24 5.42
C GLU A 78 6.94 10.48 5.57
#